data_e9a49d93f16b2c75e53966e3a6d34139
#
_entry.id   e9a49d93f16b2c75e53966e3a6d34139
#
_cell.length_a   1.000
_cell.length_b   1.000
_cell.length_c   1.000
_cell.angle_alpha   90.00
_cell.angle_beta   90.00
_cell.angle_gamma   90.00
#
_symmetry.space_group_name_H-M   'P 1'
#
loop_
_entity.id
_entity.type
_entity.pdbx_description
1 polymer ?
#
loop_
_entity_poly.entity_id
_entity_poly.type
_entity_poly.pdbx_seq_one_letter_code
_entity_poly.pdbx_strand_id
1 'polypeptide(L)'
;APGLRRVGLSATVEDPAAIARILARNPDPCTILEADPGPDPDIGMLVTQEPPPWSGGGGKYAIPAVLEEVKKHKTTLIFHNTRAQAELFFHHLWLINEDQLPIGIHHGALAREQREKVEAAMVAGELKAIVCTGSLDLGIDWGDVDLVIQVGAPKNVKRLVQRIGRANHRYNAPSKALIVPANRFELIECTAALDAVRARTLDGDTDHAGPLDVLCQHILICACAGPFAADDLFAEIRSAGAYTDLDRATFDRCLDFCATGGYALRAYDQWQRLIRRPDGMWTLRDPRRATRIRMNIGTIVDADKMAVRYQKTRGGTPLGEVEEYFASMLRKGDTFLIGGKIVRYEGMRDMVVEVSRTPYLKPKIATFMGTKFATSTQLSDRILAMFRQDDWPDLPAHTRDWLHLQRRVSRLPERDRLLVESFPHDGREHVVAYGFAGRNAQQTLGLLITKRMEEMGLNPMGFVSTDYATLIWGLDPPGDPTPLFSRDNLIEVMEDWLADNAVMKRTFKASAIIAGLIDRAMPGAARKTGRQATFSTDILYDTLRKYDPGHVMLDITRAEAMRGLVDFGRIEEMLDRVGDRIDHMRLTRVTPLAAPLFLEPGRVPIAGLADQRLMEEEAARLLQTAGLEK
;
A
#
# COMPACT_ATOMS: atom_id res chain seq x y z
N ALA A 1 -11.41 -32.45 4.17
CA ALA A 1 -11.28 -33.82 4.71
C ALA A 1 -12.33 -34.02 5.79
N PRO A 2 -13.06 -35.13 5.79
CA PRO A 2 -14.01 -35.46 6.85
C PRO A 2 -13.27 -35.47 8.20
N GLY A 3 -13.83 -34.76 9.21
CA GLY A 3 -13.23 -34.66 10.54
C GLY A 3 -12.14 -33.61 10.73
N LEU A 4 -11.80 -32.83 9.71
CA LEU A 4 -10.87 -31.68 9.88
C LEU A 4 -11.53 -30.63 10.77
N ARG A 5 -10.90 -30.33 11.89
CA ARG A 5 -11.26 -29.18 12.73
C ARG A 5 -10.48 -27.94 12.28
N ARG A 6 -11.16 -26.82 12.22
CA ARG A 6 -10.57 -25.52 11.92
C ARG A 6 -10.67 -24.64 13.16
N VAL A 7 -9.56 -24.03 13.54
CA VAL A 7 -9.47 -23.13 14.69
C VAL A 7 -8.82 -21.83 14.21
N GLY A 8 -9.53 -20.73 14.36
CA GLY A 8 -9.00 -19.39 14.11
C GLY A 8 -8.57 -18.75 15.43
N LEU A 9 -7.41 -18.11 15.46
CA LEU A 9 -6.91 -17.35 16.60
C LEU A 9 -6.59 -15.94 16.13
N SER A 10 -7.16 -14.94 16.78
CA SER A 10 -6.86 -13.53 16.51
C SER A 10 -7.09 -12.68 17.75
N ALA A 11 -6.27 -11.65 17.93
CA ALA A 11 -6.42 -10.66 19.00
C ALA A 11 -7.04 -9.33 18.50
N THR A 12 -7.24 -9.17 17.19
CA THR A 12 -7.59 -7.88 16.58
C THR A 12 -8.59 -8.06 15.44
N VAL A 13 -9.76 -8.61 15.76
CA VAL A 13 -10.88 -8.80 14.81
C VAL A 13 -12.01 -7.87 15.23
N GLU A 14 -12.51 -7.05 14.29
CA GLU A 14 -13.66 -6.17 14.52
C GLU A 14 -14.97 -6.95 14.49
N ASP A 15 -15.15 -7.80 13.48
CA ASP A 15 -16.32 -8.68 13.33
C ASP A 15 -15.91 -10.14 13.37
N PRO A 16 -15.92 -10.79 14.57
CA PRO A 16 -15.62 -12.21 14.71
C PRO A 16 -16.56 -13.10 13.90
N ALA A 17 -17.83 -12.69 13.69
CA ALA A 17 -18.81 -13.47 12.94
C ALA A 17 -18.48 -13.50 11.44
N ALA A 18 -18.00 -12.37 10.87
CA ALA A 18 -17.53 -12.34 9.49
C ALA A 18 -16.35 -13.29 9.25
N ILE A 19 -15.37 -13.27 10.16
CA ILE A 19 -14.21 -14.19 10.07
C ILE A 19 -14.62 -15.64 10.29
N ALA A 20 -15.57 -15.91 11.19
CA ALA A 20 -16.11 -17.24 11.40
C ALA A 20 -16.75 -17.82 10.13
N ARG A 21 -17.45 -17.01 9.34
CA ARG A 21 -18.01 -17.41 8.03
C ARG A 21 -16.95 -17.86 7.03
N ILE A 22 -15.76 -17.24 7.07
CA ILE A 22 -14.63 -17.65 6.21
C ILE A 22 -14.01 -18.98 6.70
N LEU A 23 -13.93 -19.16 8.02
CA LEU A 23 -13.30 -20.33 8.64
C LEU A 23 -14.18 -21.59 8.56
N ALA A 24 -15.46 -21.42 8.79
CA ALA A 24 -16.43 -22.52 8.81
C ALA A 24 -16.87 -22.90 7.39
N ARG A 25 -17.36 -24.12 7.26
CA ARG A 25 -18.07 -24.56 6.07
C ARG A 25 -19.51 -24.00 6.13
N ASN A 26 -19.94 -23.33 5.08
CA ASN A 26 -21.33 -22.86 5.01
C ASN A 26 -22.28 -24.02 4.69
N PRO A 27 -23.40 -24.26 5.43
CA PRO A 27 -23.94 -23.41 6.51
C PRO A 27 -23.52 -23.82 7.94
N ASP A 28 -22.47 -24.61 8.12
CA ASP A 28 -22.08 -25.16 9.42
C ASP A 28 -21.76 -24.02 10.42
N PRO A 29 -22.25 -24.08 11.66
CA PRO A 29 -21.98 -23.06 12.67
C PRO A 29 -20.52 -23.09 13.13
N CYS A 30 -19.96 -21.94 13.42
CA CYS A 30 -18.66 -21.79 14.06
C CYS A 30 -18.86 -21.27 15.49
N THR A 31 -18.30 -21.94 16.48
CA THR A 31 -18.32 -21.44 17.86
C THR A 31 -17.28 -20.34 18.00
N ILE A 32 -17.73 -19.15 18.45
CA ILE A 32 -16.87 -18.01 18.73
C ILE A 32 -16.63 -17.98 20.25
N LEU A 33 -15.36 -17.96 20.64
CA LEU A 33 -14.94 -17.80 22.03
C LEU A 33 -14.18 -16.50 22.14
N GLU A 34 -14.74 -15.56 22.89
CA GLU A 34 -14.09 -14.27 23.20
C GLU A 34 -13.47 -14.36 24.58
N ALA A 35 -12.19 -14.03 24.67
CA ALA A 35 -11.49 -13.91 25.95
C ALA A 35 -11.80 -12.55 26.58
N ASP A 36 -11.64 -12.47 27.89
CA ASP A 36 -11.72 -11.18 28.59
C ASP A 36 -10.69 -10.19 27.99
N PRO A 37 -11.10 -8.95 27.69
CA PRO A 37 -10.16 -7.94 27.25
C PRO A 37 -9.16 -7.69 28.39
N GLY A 38 -7.88 -7.72 28.09
CA GLY A 38 -6.82 -7.38 29.05
C GLY A 38 -6.93 -5.92 29.55
N PRO A 39 -5.99 -5.49 30.39
CA PRO A 39 -5.96 -4.11 30.89
C PRO A 39 -5.84 -3.13 29.71
N ASP A 40 -6.44 -1.95 29.87
CA ASP A 40 -6.34 -0.87 28.88
C ASP A 40 -4.86 -0.48 28.68
N PRO A 41 -4.42 -0.26 27.43
CA PRO A 41 -3.04 0.12 27.17
C PRO A 41 -2.75 1.54 27.70
N ASP A 42 -1.58 1.73 28.27
CA ASP A 42 -1.02 3.05 28.60
C ASP A 42 -0.44 3.65 27.30
N ILE A 43 -1.27 4.44 26.64
CA ILE A 43 -0.92 5.01 25.33
C ILE A 43 -1.13 6.52 25.29
N GLY A 44 -0.15 7.25 24.76
CA GLY A 44 -0.21 8.69 24.58
C GLY A 44 0.63 9.18 23.40
N MET A 45 0.60 10.50 23.18
CA MET A 45 1.53 11.14 22.26
C MET A 45 2.83 11.51 22.99
N LEU A 46 3.96 11.34 22.30
CA LEU A 46 5.26 11.78 22.80
C LEU A 46 5.29 13.31 22.87
N VAL A 47 5.63 13.84 24.02
CA VAL A 47 5.85 15.28 24.20
C VAL A 47 7.20 15.67 23.62
N THR A 48 7.20 16.63 22.71
CA THR A 48 8.41 17.15 22.04
C THR A 48 8.57 18.65 22.29
N GLN A 49 9.81 19.13 22.27
CA GLN A 49 10.10 20.56 22.44
C GLN A 49 9.63 21.38 21.23
N GLU A 50 9.81 20.84 20.03
CA GLU A 50 9.39 21.45 18.79
C GLU A 50 8.10 20.82 18.27
N PRO A 51 7.21 21.61 17.64
CA PRO A 51 6.02 21.06 17.00
C PRO A 51 6.42 20.26 15.74
N PRO A 52 5.58 19.30 15.31
CA PRO A 52 5.80 18.60 14.05
C PRO A 52 5.89 19.58 12.86
N PRO A 53 6.69 19.28 11.84
CA PRO A 53 6.77 20.07 10.61
C PRO A 53 5.44 20.05 9.84
N TRP A 54 5.26 20.97 8.90
CA TRP A 54 4.06 21.00 8.05
C TRP A 54 3.95 19.81 7.09
N SER A 55 5.07 19.27 6.65
CA SER A 55 5.14 18.12 5.74
C SER A 55 6.30 17.20 6.10
N GLY A 56 6.29 16.00 5.51
CA GLY A 56 7.31 14.99 5.74
C GLY A 56 6.76 13.82 6.58
N GLY A 57 7.46 12.70 6.57
CA GLY A 57 7.00 11.47 7.20
C GLY A 57 8.04 10.79 8.08
N GLY A 58 9.15 11.44 8.39
CA GLY A 58 10.29 10.79 9.04
C GLY A 58 10.39 10.96 10.55
N GLY A 59 9.63 11.85 11.17
CA GLY A 59 9.68 12.08 12.62
C GLY A 59 11.02 12.60 13.15
N LYS A 60 11.87 13.18 12.28
CA LYS A 60 13.24 13.62 12.64
C LYS A 60 13.28 14.59 13.80
N TYR A 61 12.32 15.52 13.89
CA TYR A 61 12.24 16.52 14.96
C TYR A 61 12.11 15.89 16.36
N ALA A 62 11.53 14.70 16.44
CA ALA A 62 11.27 14.00 17.70
C ALA A 62 12.41 13.09 18.16
N ILE A 63 13.47 12.92 17.37
CA ILE A 63 14.57 11.99 17.69
C ILE A 63 15.20 12.24 19.05
N PRO A 64 15.47 13.48 19.50
CA PRO A 64 16.00 13.72 20.85
C PRO A 64 15.07 13.21 21.94
N ALA A 65 13.76 13.49 21.83
CA ALA A 65 12.77 13.04 22.80
C ALA A 65 12.61 11.50 22.79
N VAL A 66 12.67 10.88 21.60
CA VAL A 66 12.65 9.41 21.46
C VAL A 66 13.88 8.79 22.12
N LEU A 67 15.08 9.37 21.96
CA LEU A 67 16.31 8.87 22.59
C LEU A 67 16.20 8.92 24.12
N GLU A 68 15.63 9.99 24.67
CA GLU A 68 15.39 10.10 26.12
C GLU A 68 14.41 9.02 26.63
N GLU A 69 13.36 8.69 25.87
CA GLU A 69 12.47 7.58 26.24
C GLU A 69 13.18 6.22 26.15
N VAL A 70 14.00 6.02 25.12
CA VAL A 70 14.83 4.80 24.99
C VAL A 70 15.75 4.62 26.21
N LYS A 71 16.35 5.69 26.72
CA LYS A 71 17.22 5.64 27.92
C LYS A 71 16.47 5.17 29.18
N LYS A 72 15.21 5.56 29.33
CA LYS A 72 14.37 5.24 30.50
C LYS A 72 13.85 3.80 30.53
N HIS A 73 13.80 3.12 29.38
CA HIS A 73 13.20 1.80 29.22
C HIS A 73 14.24 0.70 29.02
N LYS A 74 13.87 -0.56 29.21
CA LYS A 74 14.78 -1.72 28.99
C LYS A 74 15.00 -1.94 27.52
N THR A 75 13.93 -2.24 26.78
CA THR A 75 13.95 -2.47 25.35
C THR A 75 12.77 -1.76 24.68
N THR A 76 13.07 -0.89 23.74
CA THR A 76 12.08 -0.10 23.02
C THR A 76 11.97 -0.54 21.56
N LEU A 77 10.76 -0.85 21.07
CA LEU A 77 10.47 -1.02 19.65
C LEU A 77 10.02 0.30 19.04
N ILE A 78 10.70 0.74 18.00
CA ILE A 78 10.39 2.00 17.28
C ILE A 78 9.88 1.64 15.89
N PHE A 79 8.56 1.67 15.70
CA PHE A 79 7.90 1.30 14.46
C PHE A 79 7.79 2.45 13.49
N HIS A 80 8.08 2.16 12.22
CA HIS A 80 7.85 3.03 11.08
C HIS A 80 6.91 2.39 10.05
N ASN A 81 6.22 3.21 9.27
CA ASN A 81 5.31 2.72 8.23
C ASN A 81 6.04 2.24 6.98
N THR A 82 7.23 2.76 6.70
CA THR A 82 8.03 2.38 5.53
C THR A 82 9.48 2.07 5.90
N ARG A 83 10.12 1.21 5.09
CA ARG A 83 11.55 0.86 5.25
C ARG A 83 12.45 2.09 5.11
N ALA A 84 12.15 2.97 4.17
CA ALA A 84 12.91 4.19 3.94
C ALA A 84 12.88 5.13 5.16
N GLN A 85 11.71 5.28 5.80
CA GLN A 85 11.58 6.06 7.03
C GLN A 85 12.37 5.43 8.18
N ALA A 86 12.29 4.09 8.33
CA ALA A 86 13.03 3.38 9.36
C ALA A 86 14.55 3.56 9.20
N GLU A 87 15.08 3.44 7.98
CA GLU A 87 16.50 3.64 7.68
C GLU A 87 16.96 5.06 8.00
N LEU A 88 16.20 6.07 7.58
CA LEU A 88 16.53 7.47 7.85
C LEU A 88 16.48 7.79 9.34
N PHE A 89 15.43 7.33 10.02
CA PHE A 89 15.28 7.56 11.45
C PHE A 89 16.40 6.88 12.23
N PHE A 90 16.71 5.61 11.92
CA PHE A 90 17.82 4.89 12.51
C PHE A 90 19.14 5.63 12.29
N HIS A 91 19.42 6.09 11.07
CA HIS A 91 20.63 6.82 10.76
C HIS A 91 20.76 8.10 11.60
N HIS A 92 19.70 8.90 11.69
CA HIS A 92 19.73 10.14 12.49
C HIS A 92 19.78 9.87 13.99
N LEU A 93 19.07 8.84 14.48
CA LEU A 93 19.13 8.41 15.88
C LEU A 93 20.55 7.97 16.26
N TRP A 94 21.21 7.22 15.35
CA TRP A 94 22.60 6.77 15.54
C TRP A 94 23.59 7.94 15.62
N LEU A 95 23.38 9.01 14.83
CA LEU A 95 24.26 10.18 14.84
C LEU A 95 24.26 10.95 16.18
N ILE A 96 23.15 10.91 16.92
CA ILE A 96 23.05 11.58 18.23
C ILE A 96 23.21 10.63 19.42
N ASN A 97 23.52 9.34 19.18
CA ASN A 97 23.70 8.33 20.20
C ASN A 97 25.11 8.40 20.81
N GLU A 98 25.38 9.47 21.53
CA GLU A 98 26.68 9.70 22.19
C GLU A 98 26.99 8.63 23.25
N ASP A 99 25.97 8.12 23.93
CA ASP A 99 26.09 7.07 24.95
C ASP A 99 26.36 5.68 24.37
N GLN A 100 26.47 5.55 23.04
CA GLN A 100 26.70 4.29 22.32
C GLN A 100 25.72 3.18 22.72
N LEU A 101 24.46 3.54 22.97
CA LEU A 101 23.43 2.57 23.28
C LEU A 101 23.30 1.54 22.15
N PRO A 102 23.12 0.26 22.48
CA PRO A 102 22.95 -0.79 21.47
C PRO A 102 21.57 -0.68 20.81
N ILE A 103 21.53 -0.06 19.63
CA ILE A 103 20.33 0.18 18.83
C ILE A 103 20.42 -0.63 17.55
N GLY A 104 19.43 -1.46 17.27
CA GLY A 104 19.30 -2.26 16.05
C GLY A 104 18.34 -1.67 15.03
N ILE A 105 18.42 -2.19 13.80
CA ILE A 105 17.42 -1.93 12.73
C ILE A 105 16.92 -3.26 12.18
N HIS A 106 15.60 -3.37 11.96
CA HIS A 106 14.99 -4.60 11.48
C HIS A 106 13.86 -4.32 10.45
N HIS A 107 14.05 -4.77 9.22
CA HIS A 107 13.02 -4.74 8.17
C HIS A 107 13.31 -5.78 7.07
N GLY A 108 12.30 -6.10 6.27
CA GLY A 108 12.35 -7.18 5.28
C GLY A 108 13.30 -6.99 4.09
N ALA A 109 13.96 -5.82 3.94
CA ALA A 109 14.96 -5.59 2.90
C ALA A 109 16.41 -5.87 3.37
N LEU A 110 16.62 -6.09 4.66
CA LEU A 110 17.92 -6.48 5.20
C LEU A 110 18.27 -7.91 4.82
N ALA A 111 19.58 -8.20 4.72
CA ALA A 111 20.05 -9.56 4.55
C ALA A 111 19.58 -10.45 5.71
N ARG A 112 19.29 -11.71 5.41
CA ARG A 112 18.75 -12.67 6.39
C ARG A 112 19.65 -12.80 7.61
N GLU A 113 20.93 -12.91 7.40
CA GLU A 113 21.94 -13.06 8.48
C GLU A 113 21.99 -11.82 9.39
N GLN A 114 21.69 -10.63 8.86
CA GLN A 114 21.61 -9.41 9.66
C GLN A 114 20.34 -9.39 10.51
N ARG A 115 19.21 -9.81 9.96
CA ARG A 115 17.95 -9.91 10.70
C ARG A 115 18.06 -10.92 11.84
N GLU A 116 18.58 -12.12 11.56
CA GLU A 116 18.79 -13.18 12.56
C GLU A 116 19.71 -12.71 13.71
N LYS A 117 20.73 -11.89 13.43
CA LYS A 117 21.58 -11.30 14.49
C LYS A 117 20.82 -10.32 15.38
N VAL A 118 19.99 -9.44 14.79
CA VAL A 118 19.19 -8.49 15.56
C VAL A 118 18.13 -9.23 16.38
N GLU A 119 17.50 -10.24 15.82
CA GLU A 119 16.51 -11.09 16.49
C GLU A 119 17.16 -11.83 17.68
N ALA A 120 18.34 -12.43 17.50
CA ALA A 120 19.06 -13.11 18.57
C ALA A 120 19.49 -12.15 19.69
N ALA A 121 20.02 -10.98 19.34
CA ALA A 121 20.41 -9.96 20.32
C ALA A 121 19.20 -9.39 21.07
N MET A 122 18.04 -9.31 20.42
CA MET A 122 16.78 -8.89 21.05
C MET A 122 16.30 -9.91 22.09
N VAL A 123 16.27 -11.20 21.72
CA VAL A 123 15.90 -12.30 22.64
C VAL A 123 16.87 -12.37 23.82
N ALA A 124 18.16 -12.11 23.59
CA ALA A 124 19.18 -12.07 24.65
C ALA A 124 19.06 -10.83 25.56
N GLY A 125 18.19 -9.84 25.24
CA GLY A 125 18.08 -8.59 26.00
C GLY A 125 19.29 -7.66 25.86
N GLU A 126 20.09 -7.82 24.79
CA GLU A 126 21.29 -7.03 24.54
C GLU A 126 21.01 -5.68 23.86
N LEU A 127 19.80 -5.48 23.30
CA LEU A 127 19.42 -4.27 22.58
C LEU A 127 18.56 -3.34 23.44
N LYS A 128 18.93 -2.06 23.42
CA LYS A 128 18.21 -0.98 24.08
C LYS A 128 17.04 -0.48 23.25
N ALA A 129 17.20 -0.47 21.92
CA ALA A 129 16.11 -0.14 20.99
C ALA A 129 16.27 -0.86 19.65
N ILE A 130 15.15 -1.06 18.97
CA ILE A 130 15.11 -1.59 17.60
C ILE A 130 14.19 -0.69 16.76
N VAL A 131 14.76 -0.08 15.71
CA VAL A 131 13.97 0.64 14.69
C VAL A 131 13.48 -0.38 13.68
N CYS A 132 12.17 -0.48 13.50
CA CYS A 132 11.58 -1.55 12.70
C CYS A 132 10.38 -1.09 11.87
N THR A 133 9.94 -1.99 10.99
CA THR A 133 8.69 -1.86 10.23
C THR A 133 7.78 -3.04 10.54
N GLY A 134 6.76 -3.30 9.72
CA GLY A 134 5.83 -4.42 9.88
C GLY A 134 6.46 -5.82 9.99
N SER A 135 7.78 -5.94 9.89
CA SER A 135 8.49 -7.21 10.09
C SER A 135 8.44 -7.74 11.53
N LEU A 136 8.13 -6.88 12.50
CA LEU A 136 7.95 -7.23 13.91
C LEU A 136 6.48 -7.03 14.38
N ASP A 137 5.53 -6.79 13.46
CA ASP A 137 4.10 -6.65 13.79
C ASP A 137 3.50 -7.97 14.32
N LEU A 138 4.03 -9.13 13.88
CA LEU A 138 3.44 -10.44 14.13
C LEU A 138 4.12 -11.20 15.29
N GLY A 139 3.30 -11.88 16.02
CA GLY A 139 3.25 -12.69 17.20
C GLY A 139 4.40 -13.62 17.57
N ILE A 140 5.64 -13.20 17.53
CA ILE A 140 6.73 -13.91 18.21
C ILE A 140 6.96 -13.21 19.54
N ASP A 141 7.18 -13.97 20.59
CA ASP A 141 7.63 -13.46 21.89
C ASP A 141 9.09 -12.99 21.77
N TRP A 142 9.25 -11.68 21.72
CA TRP A 142 10.55 -11.05 21.54
C TRP A 142 11.27 -10.72 22.85
N GLY A 143 10.83 -11.28 23.98
CA GLY A 143 11.41 -11.02 25.29
C GLY A 143 10.87 -9.76 25.98
N ASP A 144 11.66 -9.15 26.85
CA ASP A 144 11.26 -8.04 27.73
C ASP A 144 11.22 -6.68 27.02
N VAL A 145 10.31 -6.53 26.02
CA VAL A 145 9.98 -5.22 25.44
C VAL A 145 9.04 -4.49 26.41
N ASP A 146 9.41 -3.31 26.85
CA ASP A 146 8.63 -2.53 27.83
C ASP A 146 8.06 -1.21 27.26
N LEU A 147 8.49 -0.79 26.06
CA LEU A 147 7.93 0.36 25.36
C LEU A 147 7.82 0.11 23.85
N VAL A 148 6.71 0.54 23.28
CA VAL A 148 6.53 0.68 21.83
C VAL A 148 6.43 2.16 21.46
N ILE A 149 7.16 2.61 20.44
CA ILE A 149 7.02 3.94 19.87
C ILE A 149 6.58 3.79 18.42
N GLN A 150 5.41 4.36 18.08
CA GLN A 150 4.93 4.42 16.71
C GLN A 150 5.29 5.80 16.12
N VAL A 151 6.19 5.83 15.13
CA VAL A 151 6.56 7.05 14.41
C VAL A 151 5.77 7.14 13.09
N GLY A 152 5.08 8.25 12.93
CA GLY A 152 4.07 8.47 11.89
C GLY A 152 2.72 7.90 12.27
N ALA A 153 1.65 8.47 11.71
CA ALA A 153 0.30 8.00 11.96
C ALA A 153 0.13 6.52 11.58
N PRO A 154 -0.60 5.73 12.37
CA PRO A 154 -0.64 4.27 12.22
C PRO A 154 -1.35 3.79 10.96
N LYS A 155 -2.13 4.64 10.30
CA LYS A 155 -2.96 4.39 9.10
C LYS A 155 -4.09 3.38 9.30
N ASN A 156 -4.02 2.56 10.37
CA ASN A 156 -4.97 1.52 10.70
C ASN A 156 -4.89 1.22 12.19
N VAL A 157 -6.03 1.25 12.88
CA VAL A 157 -6.11 1.08 14.35
C VAL A 157 -5.76 -0.36 14.74
N LYS A 158 -6.22 -1.34 13.98
CA LYS A 158 -5.91 -2.76 14.19
C LYS A 158 -4.40 -3.01 14.26
N ARG A 159 -3.64 -2.43 13.31
CA ARG A 159 -2.18 -2.51 13.31
C ARG A 159 -1.56 -1.80 14.51
N LEU A 160 -2.07 -0.64 14.88
CA LEU A 160 -1.59 0.06 16.07
C LEU A 160 -1.74 -0.82 17.32
N VAL A 161 -2.91 -1.44 17.51
CA VAL A 161 -3.17 -2.36 18.63
C VAL A 161 -2.23 -3.57 18.59
N GLN A 162 -1.99 -4.15 17.41
CA GLN A 162 -1.02 -5.25 17.25
C GLN A 162 0.41 -4.84 17.66
N ARG A 163 0.84 -3.62 17.30
CA ARG A 163 2.16 -3.08 17.68
C ARG A 163 2.24 -2.78 19.17
N ILE A 164 1.23 -2.13 19.74
CA ILE A 164 1.14 -1.85 21.17
C ILE A 164 1.25 -3.13 21.98
N GLY A 165 0.56 -4.19 21.55
CA GLY A 165 0.60 -5.51 22.19
C GLY A 165 1.97 -6.20 22.18
N ARG A 166 3.02 -5.59 21.57
CA ARG A 166 4.41 -6.07 21.71
C ARG A 166 5.09 -5.62 23.00
N ALA A 167 4.60 -4.55 23.63
CA ALA A 167 5.11 -4.10 24.91
C ALA A 167 4.43 -4.85 26.06
N ASN A 168 5.23 -5.21 27.08
CA ASN A 168 4.74 -5.86 28.31
C ASN A 168 3.85 -7.09 28.02
N HIS A 169 4.33 -7.99 27.16
CA HIS A 169 3.58 -9.18 26.71
C HIS A 169 3.28 -10.15 27.87
N ARG A 170 2.62 -9.62 28.94
CA ARG A 170 2.21 -10.36 30.14
C ARG A 170 0.72 -10.14 30.35
N TYR A 171 0.01 -11.19 30.74
CA TYR A 171 -1.44 -11.19 30.86
C TYR A 171 -2.02 -10.03 31.71
N ASN A 172 -1.32 -9.61 32.78
CA ASN A 172 -1.83 -8.61 33.75
C ASN A 172 -1.10 -7.26 33.69
N ALA A 173 -0.24 -7.01 32.70
CA ALA A 173 0.48 -5.75 32.57
C ALA A 173 -0.09 -4.92 31.41
N PRO A 174 -0.40 -3.62 31.62
CA PRO A 174 -0.79 -2.76 30.51
C PRO A 174 0.35 -2.61 29.51
N SER A 175 0.05 -2.75 28.25
CA SER A 175 1.00 -2.43 27.18
C SER A 175 1.28 -0.94 27.15
N LYS A 176 2.55 -0.53 27.05
CA LYS A 176 2.95 0.87 27.04
C LYS A 176 3.38 1.32 25.66
N ALA A 177 2.78 2.41 25.17
CA ALA A 177 3.12 2.94 23.85
C ALA A 177 3.07 4.46 23.75
N LEU A 178 3.92 5.02 22.89
CA LEU A 178 3.93 6.43 22.52
C LEU A 178 3.78 6.58 21.01
N ILE A 179 2.99 7.56 20.59
CA ILE A 179 2.84 7.90 19.17
C ILE A 179 3.58 9.21 18.89
N VAL A 180 4.30 9.24 17.78
CA VAL A 180 5.05 10.40 17.28
C VAL A 180 4.46 10.79 15.94
N PRO A 181 3.64 11.83 15.82
CA PRO A 181 3.15 12.33 14.54
C PRO A 181 4.33 12.83 13.69
N ALA A 182 4.36 12.48 12.41
CA ALA A 182 5.47 12.89 11.53
C ALA A 182 5.29 14.29 10.95
N ASN A 183 4.07 14.80 10.90
CA ASN A 183 3.73 16.16 10.48
C ASN A 183 2.50 16.69 11.24
N ARG A 184 2.13 17.96 10.99
CA ARG A 184 1.02 18.60 11.73
C ARG A 184 -0.34 17.97 11.47
N PHE A 185 -0.63 17.50 10.26
CA PHE A 185 -1.89 16.83 10.00
C PHE A 185 -1.97 15.49 10.75
N GLU A 186 -0.86 14.79 10.87
CA GLU A 186 -0.81 13.52 11.60
C GLU A 186 -1.08 13.67 13.11
N LEU A 187 -0.99 14.89 13.68
CA LEU A 187 -1.49 15.12 15.05
C LEU A 187 -2.98 14.78 15.17
N ILE A 188 -3.78 15.20 14.19
CA ILE A 188 -5.22 14.92 14.17
C ILE A 188 -5.45 13.42 13.96
N GLU A 189 -4.73 12.81 13.05
CA GLU A 189 -4.82 11.37 12.76
C GLU A 189 -4.41 10.52 13.97
N CYS A 190 -3.32 10.88 14.63
CA CYS A 190 -2.86 10.20 15.85
C CYS A 190 -3.86 10.36 17.00
N THR A 191 -4.46 11.54 17.17
CA THR A 191 -5.51 11.76 18.19
C THR A 191 -6.72 10.89 17.90
N ALA A 192 -7.18 10.83 16.65
CA ALA A 192 -8.28 9.95 16.24
C ALA A 192 -7.95 8.46 16.48
N ALA A 193 -6.70 8.06 16.24
CA ALA A 193 -6.26 6.68 16.49
C ALA A 193 -6.20 6.35 17.99
N LEU A 194 -5.71 7.27 18.83
CA LEU A 194 -5.73 7.12 20.29
C LEU A 194 -7.16 6.98 20.83
N ASP A 195 -8.07 7.80 20.32
CA ASP A 195 -9.48 7.76 20.68
C ASP A 195 -10.12 6.43 20.26
N ALA A 196 -9.79 5.91 19.07
CA ALA A 196 -10.25 4.61 18.61
C ALA A 196 -9.75 3.46 19.51
N VAL A 197 -8.48 3.49 19.93
CA VAL A 197 -7.90 2.49 20.85
C VAL A 197 -8.62 2.54 22.21
N ARG A 198 -8.85 3.73 22.77
CA ARG A 198 -9.59 3.91 24.03
C ARG A 198 -11.05 3.42 23.93
N ALA A 199 -11.69 3.68 22.79
CA ALA A 199 -13.04 3.20 22.51
C ALA A 199 -13.09 1.71 22.13
N ARG A 200 -11.94 1.02 22.03
CA ARG A 200 -11.81 -0.38 21.60
C ARG A 200 -12.47 -0.66 20.25
N THR A 201 -12.48 0.31 19.35
CA THR A 201 -12.99 0.14 17.98
C THR A 201 -11.85 -0.11 17.03
N LEU A 202 -11.96 -1.18 16.25
CA LEU A 202 -10.97 -1.59 15.28
C LEU A 202 -11.44 -1.25 13.85
N ASP A 203 -10.52 -1.37 12.90
CA ASP A 203 -10.89 -1.31 11.49
C ASP A 203 -11.51 -2.64 11.09
N GLY A 204 -12.70 -2.59 10.50
CA GLY A 204 -13.35 -3.75 9.91
C GLY A 204 -12.83 -3.98 8.50
N ASP A 205 -12.64 -5.24 8.13
CA ASP A 205 -12.44 -5.61 6.74
C ASP A 205 -13.82 -6.01 6.18
N THR A 206 -14.19 -5.47 5.03
CA THR A 206 -15.40 -5.88 4.33
C THR A 206 -15.24 -7.30 3.80
N ASP A 207 -16.33 -8.08 3.81
CA ASP A 207 -16.37 -9.40 3.16
C ASP A 207 -16.08 -9.22 1.66
N HIS A 208 -15.03 -9.87 1.20
CA HIS A 208 -14.65 -9.85 -0.21
C HIS A 208 -14.95 -11.21 -0.85
N ALA A 209 -15.48 -11.18 -2.07
CA ALA A 209 -15.57 -12.38 -2.90
C ALA A 209 -14.18 -12.99 -3.11
N GLY A 210 -14.09 -14.30 -3.15
CA GLY A 210 -12.85 -15.04 -3.35
C GLY A 210 -12.20 -14.69 -4.69
N PRO A 211 -10.87 -14.41 -4.73
CA PRO A 211 -10.17 -14.07 -5.97
C PRO A 211 -10.15 -15.24 -6.95
N LEU A 212 -10.41 -14.98 -8.24
CA LEU A 212 -10.49 -16.01 -9.26
C LEU A 212 -9.12 -16.62 -9.65
N ASP A 213 -8.01 -15.92 -9.44
CA ASP A 213 -6.66 -16.48 -9.59
C ASP A 213 -6.38 -17.57 -8.54
N VAL A 214 -6.84 -17.35 -7.30
CA VAL A 214 -6.79 -18.36 -6.21
C VAL A 214 -7.70 -19.53 -6.54
N LEU A 215 -8.89 -19.29 -7.10
CA LEU A 215 -9.78 -20.35 -7.58
C LEU A 215 -9.08 -21.23 -8.65
N CYS A 216 -8.45 -20.61 -9.65
CA CYS A 216 -7.69 -21.33 -10.67
C CYS A 216 -6.54 -22.16 -10.07
N GLN A 217 -5.80 -21.59 -9.11
CA GLN A 217 -4.76 -22.32 -8.37
C GLN A 217 -5.34 -23.53 -7.64
N HIS A 218 -6.48 -23.36 -6.96
CA HIS A 218 -7.14 -24.45 -6.21
C HIS A 218 -7.59 -25.58 -7.13
N ILE A 219 -8.23 -25.28 -8.27
CA ILE A 219 -8.62 -26.27 -9.27
C ILE A 219 -7.42 -27.12 -9.72
N LEU A 220 -6.29 -26.48 -10.03
CA LEU A 220 -5.07 -27.18 -10.43
C LEU A 220 -4.48 -28.05 -9.31
N ILE A 221 -4.57 -27.61 -8.06
CA ILE A 221 -4.09 -28.38 -6.90
C ILE A 221 -4.99 -29.58 -6.64
N CYS A 222 -6.30 -29.44 -6.77
CA CYS A 222 -7.24 -30.56 -6.68
C CYS A 222 -6.95 -31.63 -7.75
N ALA A 223 -6.65 -31.20 -8.99
CA ALA A 223 -6.24 -32.13 -10.05
C ALA A 223 -4.92 -32.85 -9.74
N CYS A 224 -4.01 -32.26 -8.95
CA CYS A 224 -2.80 -32.93 -8.48
C CYS A 224 -3.07 -33.99 -7.40
N ALA A 225 -4.20 -33.92 -6.71
CA ALA A 225 -4.59 -34.91 -5.71
C ALA A 225 -5.27 -36.14 -6.34
N GLY A 226 -5.96 -35.98 -7.46
CA GLY A 226 -6.63 -37.05 -8.20
C GLY A 226 -7.68 -36.51 -9.18
N PRO A 227 -8.37 -37.43 -9.91
CA PRO A 227 -9.49 -37.05 -10.75
C PRO A 227 -10.65 -36.49 -9.93
N PHE A 228 -11.39 -35.52 -10.47
CA PHE A 228 -12.55 -34.88 -9.82
C PHE A 228 -13.70 -34.65 -10.82
N ALA A 229 -14.94 -34.69 -10.33
CA ALA A 229 -16.10 -34.21 -11.07
C ALA A 229 -16.25 -32.70 -10.91
N ALA A 230 -16.55 -31.99 -12.00
CA ALA A 230 -16.70 -30.54 -11.97
C ALA A 230 -17.81 -30.05 -11.02
N ASP A 231 -18.92 -30.79 -10.97
CA ASP A 231 -20.08 -30.47 -10.12
C ASP A 231 -19.75 -30.61 -8.63
N ASP A 232 -19.03 -31.70 -8.27
CA ASP A 232 -18.61 -31.93 -6.89
C ASP A 232 -17.61 -30.85 -6.42
N LEU A 233 -16.63 -30.52 -7.27
CA LEU A 233 -15.66 -29.48 -6.95
C LEU A 233 -16.31 -28.09 -6.85
N PHE A 234 -17.25 -27.77 -7.73
CA PHE A 234 -18.03 -26.55 -7.66
C PHE A 234 -18.81 -26.43 -6.35
N ALA A 235 -19.52 -27.50 -5.96
CA ALA A 235 -20.25 -27.55 -4.70
C ALA A 235 -19.33 -27.43 -3.49
N GLU A 236 -18.16 -28.09 -3.52
CA GLU A 236 -17.13 -27.95 -2.47
C GLU A 236 -16.64 -26.51 -2.34
N ILE A 237 -16.27 -25.86 -3.45
CA ILE A 237 -15.77 -24.47 -3.47
C ILE A 237 -16.83 -23.51 -2.92
N ARG A 238 -18.09 -23.62 -3.34
CA ARG A 238 -19.18 -22.79 -2.83
C ARG A 238 -19.49 -22.98 -1.34
N SER A 239 -19.04 -24.07 -0.75
CA SER A 239 -19.14 -24.28 0.70
C SER A 239 -18.16 -23.39 1.50
N ALA A 240 -17.16 -22.78 0.85
CA ALA A 240 -16.26 -21.81 1.48
C ALA A 240 -16.90 -20.42 1.46
N GLY A 241 -16.83 -19.67 2.58
CA GLY A 241 -17.49 -18.37 2.74
C GLY A 241 -17.13 -17.36 1.64
N ALA A 242 -15.85 -17.32 1.24
CA ALA A 242 -15.38 -16.41 0.19
C ALA A 242 -15.95 -16.72 -1.22
N TYR A 243 -16.49 -17.90 -1.48
CA TYR A 243 -17.00 -18.33 -2.79
C TYR A 243 -18.49 -18.70 -2.77
N THR A 244 -19.22 -18.34 -1.73
CA THR A 244 -20.65 -18.66 -1.60
C THR A 244 -21.47 -18.18 -2.80
N ASP A 245 -21.14 -17.01 -3.33
CA ASP A 245 -21.84 -16.37 -4.44
C ASP A 245 -21.23 -16.66 -5.81
N LEU A 246 -20.24 -17.58 -5.89
CA LEU A 246 -19.64 -17.98 -7.16
C LEU A 246 -20.70 -18.60 -8.07
N ASP A 247 -20.91 -18.04 -9.25
CA ASP A 247 -21.79 -18.58 -10.26
C ASP A 247 -21.11 -19.69 -11.09
N ARG A 248 -21.94 -20.54 -11.69
CA ARG A 248 -21.45 -21.69 -12.47
C ARG A 248 -20.68 -21.27 -13.71
N ALA A 249 -21.08 -20.22 -14.40
CA ALA A 249 -20.45 -19.78 -15.63
C ALA A 249 -19.02 -19.28 -15.35
N THR A 250 -18.82 -18.53 -14.29
CA THR A 250 -17.50 -18.07 -13.83
C THR A 250 -16.61 -19.25 -13.43
N PHE A 251 -17.13 -20.24 -12.71
CA PHE A 251 -16.39 -21.45 -12.39
C PHE A 251 -15.96 -22.21 -13.65
N ASP A 252 -16.87 -22.40 -14.61
CA ASP A 252 -16.59 -23.12 -15.86
C ASP A 252 -15.54 -22.38 -16.72
N ARG A 253 -15.55 -21.04 -16.75
CA ARG A 253 -14.49 -20.23 -17.38
C ARG A 253 -13.13 -20.46 -16.72
N CYS A 254 -13.07 -20.50 -15.39
CA CYS A 254 -11.84 -20.79 -14.65
C CYS A 254 -11.36 -22.23 -14.90
N LEU A 255 -12.27 -23.19 -14.97
CA LEU A 255 -11.95 -24.59 -15.27
C LEU A 255 -11.41 -24.75 -16.70
N ASP A 256 -12.06 -24.12 -17.70
CA ASP A 256 -11.56 -24.11 -19.09
C ASP A 256 -10.17 -23.47 -19.19
N PHE A 257 -9.96 -22.33 -18.53
CA PHE A 257 -8.63 -21.72 -18.44
C PHE A 257 -7.60 -22.67 -17.82
N CYS A 258 -7.94 -23.35 -16.73
CA CYS A 258 -7.05 -24.35 -16.11
C CYS A 258 -6.78 -25.54 -17.04
N ALA A 259 -7.73 -25.91 -17.89
CA ALA A 259 -7.60 -27.03 -18.81
C ALA A 259 -6.79 -26.68 -20.06
N THR A 260 -7.07 -25.54 -20.69
CA THR A 260 -6.62 -25.23 -22.06
C THR A 260 -5.73 -23.97 -22.13
N GLY A 261 -5.70 -23.15 -21.11
CA GLY A 261 -5.08 -21.83 -21.11
C GLY A 261 -5.95 -20.73 -21.75
N GLY A 262 -7.21 -21.03 -22.11
CA GLY A 262 -8.11 -20.12 -22.83
C GLY A 262 -7.94 -20.16 -24.35
N TYR A 263 -8.79 -19.42 -25.06
CA TYR A 263 -8.87 -19.48 -26.54
C TYR A 263 -7.53 -19.18 -27.22
N ALA A 264 -6.87 -18.09 -26.84
CA ALA A 264 -5.61 -17.66 -27.49
C ALA A 264 -4.43 -18.60 -27.21
N LEU A 265 -4.45 -19.33 -26.11
CA LEU A 265 -3.31 -20.15 -25.67
C LEU A 265 -3.50 -21.65 -25.88
N ARG A 266 -4.69 -22.11 -26.24
CA ARG A 266 -5.03 -23.53 -26.37
C ARG A 266 -4.20 -24.31 -27.40
N ALA A 267 -3.57 -23.62 -28.36
CA ALA A 267 -2.70 -24.24 -29.34
C ALA A 267 -1.34 -24.69 -28.77
N TYR A 268 -0.99 -24.25 -27.57
CA TYR A 268 0.30 -24.52 -26.96
C TYR A 268 0.19 -25.57 -25.87
N ASP A 269 0.87 -26.71 -26.02
CA ASP A 269 0.86 -27.84 -25.09
C ASP A 269 1.20 -27.47 -23.64
N GLN A 270 2.03 -26.45 -23.45
CA GLN A 270 2.42 -26.02 -22.10
C GLN A 270 1.25 -25.52 -21.25
N TRP A 271 0.17 -25.01 -21.86
CA TRP A 271 -1.01 -24.51 -21.16
C TRP A 271 -2.19 -25.49 -21.17
N GLN A 272 -2.09 -26.61 -21.90
CA GLN A 272 -3.04 -27.70 -21.84
C GLN A 272 -2.72 -28.60 -20.62
N ARG A 273 -3.32 -28.27 -19.46
CA ARG A 273 -2.95 -28.90 -18.17
C ARG A 273 -3.92 -29.97 -17.70
N LEU A 274 -5.21 -29.79 -17.98
CA LEU A 274 -6.24 -30.76 -17.60
C LEU A 274 -6.86 -31.41 -18.84
N ILE A 275 -7.33 -32.62 -18.66
CA ILE A 275 -8.13 -33.35 -19.66
C ILE A 275 -9.38 -33.91 -19.01
N ARG A 276 -10.46 -34.01 -19.78
CA ARG A 276 -11.68 -34.71 -19.37
C ARG A 276 -11.59 -36.15 -19.81
N ARG A 277 -11.70 -37.06 -18.88
CA ARG A 277 -11.70 -38.51 -19.11
C ARG A 277 -13.02 -38.98 -19.72
N PRO A 278 -13.08 -40.20 -20.30
CA PRO A 278 -14.35 -40.79 -20.80
C PRO A 278 -15.44 -40.93 -19.72
N ASP A 279 -15.05 -41.10 -18.46
CA ASP A 279 -15.96 -41.18 -17.29
C ASP A 279 -16.49 -39.80 -16.85
N GLY A 280 -16.12 -38.70 -17.56
CA GLY A 280 -16.52 -37.33 -17.26
C GLY A 280 -15.65 -36.63 -16.24
N MET A 281 -14.73 -37.33 -15.58
CA MET A 281 -13.84 -36.75 -14.56
C MET A 281 -12.73 -35.92 -15.19
N TRP A 282 -12.34 -34.83 -14.53
CA TRP A 282 -11.19 -34.02 -14.86
C TRP A 282 -9.92 -34.51 -14.15
N THR A 283 -8.79 -34.52 -14.85
CA THR A 283 -7.51 -34.95 -14.29
C THR A 283 -6.35 -34.20 -14.98
N LEU A 284 -5.16 -34.26 -14.38
CA LEU A 284 -3.95 -33.75 -15.03
C LEU A 284 -3.69 -34.49 -16.36
N ARG A 285 -3.43 -33.73 -17.43
CA ARG A 285 -3.02 -34.29 -18.71
C ARG A 285 -1.66 -35.00 -18.61
N ASP A 286 -0.72 -34.41 -17.88
CA ASP A 286 0.61 -34.98 -17.61
C ASP A 286 0.87 -34.99 -16.08
N PRO A 287 0.84 -36.15 -15.43
CA PRO A 287 1.08 -36.28 -13.99
C PRO A 287 2.45 -35.76 -13.54
N ARG A 288 3.46 -35.72 -14.43
CA ARG A 288 4.80 -35.21 -14.12
C ARG A 288 4.78 -33.70 -13.78
N ARG A 289 3.75 -32.98 -14.22
CA ARG A 289 3.56 -31.54 -13.89
C ARG A 289 3.07 -31.30 -12.47
N ALA A 290 2.59 -32.34 -11.76
CA ALA A 290 2.04 -32.19 -10.41
C ALA A 290 3.03 -31.53 -9.43
N THR A 291 4.31 -31.91 -9.46
CA THR A 291 5.34 -31.30 -8.61
C THR A 291 5.48 -29.81 -8.89
N ARG A 292 5.51 -29.40 -10.15
CA ARG A 292 5.63 -28.00 -10.55
C ARG A 292 4.43 -27.18 -10.12
N ILE A 293 3.22 -27.69 -10.28
CA ILE A 293 1.98 -27.04 -9.85
C ILE A 293 1.99 -26.89 -8.32
N ARG A 294 2.34 -27.93 -7.56
CA ARG A 294 2.44 -27.88 -6.10
C ARG A 294 3.49 -26.89 -5.60
N MET A 295 4.60 -26.71 -6.31
CA MET A 295 5.63 -25.73 -5.98
C MET A 295 5.19 -24.27 -6.27
N ASN A 296 4.12 -24.08 -7.04
CA ASN A 296 3.56 -22.77 -7.35
C ASN A 296 2.46 -22.30 -6.37
N ILE A 297 2.21 -23.05 -5.31
CA ILE A 297 1.15 -22.75 -4.33
C ILE A 297 1.43 -21.45 -3.57
N GLY A 298 0.36 -20.72 -3.27
CA GLY A 298 0.37 -19.51 -2.43
C GLY A 298 0.08 -18.23 -3.20
N THR A 299 -0.32 -17.21 -2.47
CA THR A 299 -0.79 -15.91 -3.01
C THR A 299 0.24 -14.79 -2.88
N ILE A 300 1.31 -15.00 -2.10
CA ILE A 300 2.38 -14.03 -1.95
C ILE A 300 3.35 -14.21 -3.12
N VAL A 301 3.39 -13.23 -4.02
CA VAL A 301 4.31 -13.19 -5.16
C VAL A 301 5.49 -12.29 -4.79
N ASP A 302 6.71 -12.79 -5.01
CA ASP A 302 7.92 -12.01 -4.75
C ASP A 302 7.98 -10.80 -5.69
N ALA A 303 8.28 -9.63 -5.11
CA ALA A 303 8.67 -8.46 -5.90
C ALA A 303 10.03 -8.70 -6.55
N ASP A 304 10.25 -8.11 -7.73
CA ASP A 304 11.55 -8.15 -8.39
C ASP A 304 12.56 -7.33 -7.57
N LYS A 305 13.41 -8.04 -6.84
CA LYS A 305 14.42 -7.48 -5.95
C LYS A 305 15.82 -7.83 -6.42
N MET A 306 16.73 -6.92 -6.19
CA MET A 306 18.14 -7.07 -6.48
C MET A 306 18.95 -7.09 -5.19
N ALA A 307 19.83 -8.06 -5.05
CA ALA A 307 20.74 -8.12 -3.92
C ALA A 307 21.74 -6.96 -3.98
N VAL A 308 22.05 -6.36 -2.83
CA VAL A 308 23.08 -5.33 -2.66
C VAL A 308 24.26 -5.92 -1.94
N ARG A 309 25.46 -5.80 -2.54
CA ARG A 309 26.70 -6.32 -1.96
C ARG A 309 27.85 -5.35 -2.10
N TYR A 310 28.78 -5.38 -1.15
CA TYR A 310 30.04 -4.69 -1.32
C TYR A 310 30.84 -5.29 -2.46
N GLN A 311 31.40 -4.43 -3.32
CA GLN A 311 32.28 -4.86 -4.40
C GLN A 311 33.54 -5.51 -3.81
N LYS A 312 33.78 -6.79 -4.11
CA LYS A 312 34.98 -7.55 -3.78
C LYS A 312 35.29 -8.52 -4.91
N THR A 313 36.54 -8.87 -5.07
CA THR A 313 37.05 -9.78 -6.12
C THR A 313 36.43 -11.19 -6.07
N ARG A 314 35.93 -11.63 -4.91
CA ARG A 314 35.12 -12.85 -4.72
C ARG A 314 34.10 -12.61 -3.60
N GLY A 315 32.82 -12.74 -3.91
CA GLY A 315 31.70 -12.82 -2.95
C GLY A 315 31.66 -11.71 -1.91
N GLY A 316 31.25 -10.47 -2.30
CA GLY A 316 31.10 -9.36 -1.36
C GLY A 316 30.07 -9.64 -0.28
N THR A 317 30.24 -9.01 0.91
CA THR A 317 29.30 -9.13 2.03
C THR A 317 27.91 -8.62 1.62
N PRO A 318 26.83 -9.42 1.77
CA PRO A 318 25.49 -8.98 1.49
C PRO A 318 25.05 -7.92 2.50
N LEU A 319 24.38 -6.87 2.01
CA LEU A 319 23.83 -5.79 2.83
C LEU A 319 22.32 -5.88 2.92
N GLY A 320 21.67 -6.37 1.89
CA GLY A 320 20.23 -6.46 1.78
C GLY A 320 19.75 -6.51 0.34
N GLU A 321 18.52 -6.06 0.10
CA GLU A 321 17.89 -6.05 -1.20
C GLU A 321 17.27 -4.67 -1.48
N VAL A 322 17.28 -4.27 -2.75
CA VAL A 322 16.55 -3.10 -3.27
C VAL A 322 15.65 -3.54 -4.40
N GLU A 323 14.60 -2.78 -4.68
CA GLU A 323 13.75 -3.06 -5.82
C GLU A 323 14.49 -2.78 -7.14
N GLU A 324 14.24 -3.62 -8.15
CA GLU A 324 14.85 -3.50 -9.48
C GLU A 324 14.63 -2.10 -10.07
N TYR A 325 13.44 -1.53 -9.88
CA TYR A 325 13.12 -0.17 -10.31
C TYR A 325 14.06 0.88 -9.70
N PHE A 326 14.28 0.84 -8.39
CA PHE A 326 15.23 1.75 -7.74
C PHE A 326 16.65 1.56 -8.26
N ALA A 327 17.09 0.30 -8.41
CA ALA A 327 18.41 -0.04 -8.93
C ALA A 327 18.61 0.50 -10.37
N SER A 328 17.56 0.46 -11.20
CA SER A 328 17.60 0.95 -12.59
C SER A 328 17.77 2.47 -12.72
N MET A 329 17.37 3.22 -11.68
CA MET A 329 17.51 4.69 -11.64
C MET A 329 18.87 5.15 -11.10
N LEU A 330 19.69 4.24 -10.53
CA LEU A 330 21.00 4.57 -9.98
C LEU A 330 22.03 4.79 -11.08
N ARG A 331 22.81 5.87 -10.93
CA ARG A 331 23.99 6.17 -11.74
C ARG A 331 25.25 5.89 -10.95
N LYS A 332 26.31 5.45 -11.60
CA LYS A 332 27.60 5.22 -10.95
C LYS A 332 28.03 6.45 -10.16
N GLY A 333 28.36 6.25 -8.89
CA GLY A 333 28.70 7.32 -7.96
C GLY A 333 27.53 7.81 -7.08
N ASP A 334 26.28 7.46 -7.42
CA ASP A 334 25.14 7.76 -6.55
C ASP A 334 25.31 7.08 -5.18
N THR A 335 24.86 7.75 -4.14
CA THR A 335 24.91 7.21 -2.77
C THR A 335 23.51 6.95 -2.26
N PHE A 336 23.34 5.84 -1.52
CA PHE A 336 22.05 5.52 -0.90
C PHE A 336 22.22 4.82 0.45
N LEU A 337 21.14 4.78 1.22
CA LEU A 337 21.12 4.21 2.57
C LEU A 337 20.56 2.80 2.53
N ILE A 338 21.24 1.85 3.15
CA ILE A 338 20.78 0.46 3.33
C ILE A 338 21.41 -0.16 4.59
N GLY A 339 20.57 -0.75 5.46
CA GLY A 339 21.01 -1.33 6.72
C GLY A 339 21.71 -0.33 7.64
N GLY A 340 21.25 0.92 7.67
CA GLY A 340 21.84 2.03 8.42
C GLY A 340 23.18 2.53 7.87
N LYS A 341 23.64 2.05 6.69
CA LYS A 341 24.94 2.41 6.10
C LYS A 341 24.74 3.18 4.80
N ILE A 342 25.50 4.27 4.65
CA ILE A 342 25.58 4.98 3.38
C ILE A 342 26.58 4.24 2.50
N VAL A 343 26.13 3.88 1.29
CA VAL A 343 26.91 3.19 0.29
C VAL A 343 26.90 3.94 -1.02
N ARG A 344 27.96 3.78 -1.83
CA ARG A 344 28.08 4.33 -3.18
C ARG A 344 27.82 3.22 -4.20
N TYR A 345 26.94 3.50 -5.16
CA TYR A 345 26.69 2.61 -6.29
C TYR A 345 27.86 2.61 -7.26
N GLU A 346 28.42 1.42 -7.52
CA GLU A 346 29.54 1.24 -8.44
C GLU A 346 29.10 0.61 -9.76
N GLY A 347 28.04 -0.16 -9.77
CA GLY A 347 27.50 -0.82 -10.96
C GLY A 347 26.55 -1.95 -10.62
N MET A 348 26.08 -2.62 -11.65
CA MET A 348 25.22 -3.78 -11.55
C MET A 348 25.77 -4.94 -12.36
N ARG A 349 25.86 -6.11 -11.74
CA ARG A 349 26.34 -7.34 -12.38
C ARG A 349 25.51 -8.53 -11.90
N ASP A 350 25.03 -9.35 -12.82
CA ASP A 350 24.31 -10.60 -12.52
C ASP A 350 23.16 -10.43 -11.50
N MET A 351 22.31 -9.40 -11.66
CA MET A 351 21.22 -9.05 -10.74
C MET A 351 21.69 -8.67 -9.31
N VAL A 352 22.93 -8.24 -9.18
CA VAL A 352 23.52 -7.76 -7.95
C VAL A 352 23.93 -6.30 -8.12
N VAL A 353 23.48 -5.46 -7.23
CA VAL A 353 23.91 -4.06 -7.07
C VAL A 353 25.23 -4.07 -6.30
N GLU A 354 26.29 -3.69 -6.98
CA GLU A 354 27.64 -3.58 -6.38
C GLU A 354 27.84 -2.18 -5.78
N VAL A 355 28.29 -2.13 -4.54
CA VAL A 355 28.48 -0.88 -3.79
C VAL A 355 29.83 -0.82 -3.10
N SER A 356 30.31 0.38 -2.82
CA SER A 356 31.48 0.67 -2.00
C SER A 356 31.12 1.48 -0.76
N ARG A 357 32.02 1.50 0.24
CA ARG A 357 31.88 2.41 1.38
C ARG A 357 32.14 3.84 0.96
N THR A 358 31.42 4.79 1.54
CA THR A 358 31.59 6.21 1.26
C THR A 358 31.36 7.04 2.51
N PRO A 359 32.14 8.10 2.76
CA PRO A 359 31.87 9.06 3.82
C PRO A 359 30.83 10.12 3.42
N TYR A 360 30.27 10.08 2.21
CA TYR A 360 29.34 11.10 1.70
C TYR A 360 28.01 11.06 2.43
N LEU A 361 27.55 12.22 2.94
CA LEU A 361 26.45 12.34 3.89
C LEU A 361 25.06 12.67 3.29
N LYS A 362 24.90 12.74 1.96
CA LYS A 362 23.62 13.03 1.29
C LYS A 362 23.15 11.86 0.42
N PRO A 363 22.70 10.74 1.04
CA PRO A 363 22.28 9.59 0.27
C PRO A 363 20.93 9.82 -0.41
N LYS A 364 20.73 9.24 -1.60
CA LYS A 364 19.40 8.98 -2.14
C LYS A 364 18.69 7.97 -1.24
N ILE A 365 17.39 8.15 -1.08
CA ILE A 365 16.57 7.20 -0.30
C ILE A 365 16.14 6.10 -1.25
N ALA A 366 16.39 4.84 -0.88
CA ALA A 366 15.87 3.70 -1.62
C ALA A 366 14.34 3.77 -1.62
N THR A 367 13.77 3.95 -2.80
CA THR A 367 12.32 3.96 -2.99
C THR A 367 11.86 2.51 -3.13
N PHE A 368 10.96 2.10 -2.26
CA PHE A 368 10.30 0.81 -2.35
C PHE A 368 8.90 1.04 -2.89
N MET A 369 8.60 0.46 -4.05
CA MET A 369 7.29 0.56 -4.71
C MET A 369 6.27 -0.41 -4.09
N GLY A 370 6.31 -0.62 -2.78
CA GLY A 370 5.23 -1.29 -2.08
C GLY A 370 4.00 -0.39 -2.03
N THR A 371 2.81 -0.97 -1.97
CA THR A 371 1.58 -0.23 -1.64
C THR A 371 1.81 0.53 -0.34
N LYS A 372 1.76 1.85 -0.39
CA LYS A 372 1.73 2.66 0.84
C LYS A 372 0.42 2.32 1.52
N PHE A 373 0.47 2.00 2.81
CA PHE A 373 -0.75 1.78 3.56
C PHE A 373 -1.58 3.05 3.53
N ALA A 374 -2.79 2.94 2.97
CA ALA A 374 -3.76 4.00 3.01
C ALA A 374 -4.40 4.06 4.41
N THR A 375 -4.79 5.24 4.84
CA THR A 375 -5.61 5.42 6.05
C THR A 375 -6.93 4.68 5.87
N SER A 376 -7.36 3.92 6.88
CA SER A 376 -8.62 3.18 6.85
C SER A 376 -9.83 4.11 6.76
N THR A 377 -10.95 3.59 6.26
CA THR A 377 -12.22 4.34 6.21
C THR A 377 -12.68 4.72 7.61
N GLN A 378 -12.57 3.79 8.57
CA GLN A 378 -12.96 4.01 9.97
C GLN A 378 -12.16 5.13 10.63
N LEU A 379 -10.84 5.17 10.40
CA LEU A 379 -10.00 6.24 10.92
C LEU A 379 -10.29 7.58 10.24
N SER A 380 -10.52 7.58 8.94
CA SER A 380 -10.96 8.77 8.18
C SER A 380 -12.29 9.31 8.69
N ASP A 381 -13.27 8.45 8.94
CA ASP A 381 -14.58 8.81 9.49
C ASP A 381 -14.46 9.41 10.90
N ARG A 382 -13.54 8.91 11.73
CA ARG A 382 -13.26 9.50 13.05
C ARG A 382 -12.69 10.90 12.94
N ILE A 383 -11.76 11.13 12.02
CA ILE A 383 -11.21 12.47 11.79
C ILE A 383 -12.33 13.43 11.37
N LEU A 384 -13.20 13.01 10.44
CA LEU A 384 -14.35 13.81 10.01
C LEU A 384 -15.34 14.08 11.15
N ALA A 385 -15.53 13.11 12.06
CA ALA A 385 -16.34 13.30 13.26
C ALA A 385 -15.70 14.31 14.24
N MET A 386 -14.36 14.28 14.38
CA MET A 386 -13.66 15.31 15.17
C MET A 386 -13.86 16.71 14.57
N PHE A 387 -13.86 16.87 13.27
CA PHE A 387 -14.07 18.17 12.61
C PHE A 387 -15.45 18.78 12.84
N ARG A 388 -16.45 17.98 13.23
CA ARG A 388 -17.77 18.48 13.63
C ARG A 388 -17.82 19.14 15.01
N GLN A 389 -16.80 18.87 15.86
CA GLN A 389 -16.72 19.45 17.20
C GLN A 389 -16.44 20.97 17.11
N ASP A 390 -16.91 21.73 18.09
CA ASP A 390 -16.68 23.18 18.13
C ASP A 390 -15.25 23.52 18.55
N ASP A 391 -14.64 22.71 19.39
CA ASP A 391 -13.25 22.83 19.85
C ASP A 391 -12.63 21.43 20.01
N TRP A 392 -11.30 21.38 20.11
CA TRP A 392 -10.49 20.16 20.16
C TRP A 392 -9.52 20.21 21.34
N PRO A 393 -9.98 20.02 22.59
CA PRO A 393 -9.15 20.16 23.79
C PRO A 393 -7.94 19.21 23.81
N ASP A 394 -8.05 18.04 23.17
CA ASP A 394 -6.98 17.03 23.08
C ASP A 394 -5.90 17.37 22.05
N LEU A 395 -6.12 18.39 21.21
CA LEU A 395 -5.12 18.86 20.26
C LEU A 395 -4.26 19.99 20.83
N PRO A 396 -2.97 20.06 20.48
CA PRO A 396 -2.12 21.20 20.82
C PRO A 396 -2.70 22.54 20.31
N ALA A 397 -2.44 23.64 21.02
CA ALA A 397 -2.97 24.96 20.70
C ALA A 397 -2.73 25.38 19.24
N HIS A 398 -1.50 25.18 18.74
CA HIS A 398 -1.16 25.52 17.36
C HIS A 398 -1.97 24.75 16.29
N THR A 399 -2.43 23.52 16.61
CA THR A 399 -3.28 22.73 15.71
C THR A 399 -4.73 23.19 15.80
N ARG A 400 -5.21 23.51 17.00
CA ARG A 400 -6.55 24.13 17.18
C ARG A 400 -6.65 25.45 16.45
N ASP A 401 -5.67 26.34 16.61
CA ASP A 401 -5.62 27.62 15.91
C ASP A 401 -5.64 27.47 14.39
N TRP A 402 -4.94 26.46 13.88
CA TRP A 402 -4.95 26.11 12.46
C TRP A 402 -6.33 25.67 11.96
N LEU A 403 -7.03 24.81 12.70
CA LEU A 403 -8.41 24.39 12.37
C LEU A 403 -9.41 25.52 12.49
N HIS A 404 -9.32 26.37 13.54
CA HIS A 404 -10.14 27.58 13.68
C HIS A 404 -9.90 28.56 12.53
N LEU A 405 -8.64 28.71 12.07
CA LEU A 405 -8.33 29.55 10.92
C LEU A 405 -8.99 28.99 9.65
N GLN A 406 -8.93 27.68 9.44
CA GLN A 406 -9.63 27.03 8.32
C GLN A 406 -11.14 27.34 8.33
N ARG A 407 -11.80 27.18 9.47
CA ARG A 407 -13.24 27.51 9.60
C ARG A 407 -13.57 28.95 9.29
N ARG A 408 -12.66 29.89 9.59
CA ARG A 408 -12.89 31.32 9.30
C ARG A 408 -12.74 31.68 7.83
N VAL A 409 -11.86 30.99 7.09
CA VAL A 409 -11.57 31.31 5.69
C VAL A 409 -12.29 30.41 4.70
N SER A 410 -12.72 29.24 5.14
CA SER A 410 -13.44 28.24 4.36
C SER A 410 -14.32 27.39 5.27
N ARG A 411 -14.31 26.08 5.06
CA ARG A 411 -15.02 25.07 5.90
C ARG A 411 -14.05 23.97 6.33
N LEU A 412 -14.47 23.18 7.31
CA LEU A 412 -13.85 21.88 7.57
C LEU A 412 -14.61 20.80 6.80
N PRO A 413 -13.90 19.75 6.30
CA PRO A 413 -14.54 18.63 5.64
C PRO A 413 -15.54 17.89 6.55
N GLU A 414 -16.62 17.41 5.95
CA GLU A 414 -17.66 16.62 6.62
C GLU A 414 -17.84 15.26 5.92
N ARG A 415 -18.41 14.29 6.66
CA ARG A 415 -18.57 12.93 6.13
C ARG A 415 -19.54 12.86 4.95
N ASP A 416 -20.66 13.57 5.05
CA ASP A 416 -21.79 13.46 4.12
C ASP A 416 -21.78 14.52 3.01
N ARG A 417 -20.74 15.31 2.92
CA ARG A 417 -20.56 16.38 1.93
C ARG A 417 -19.11 16.39 1.45
N LEU A 418 -18.91 16.69 0.18
CA LEU A 418 -17.58 16.85 -0.36
C LEU A 418 -17.19 18.34 -0.37
N LEU A 419 -16.24 18.73 0.44
CA LEU A 419 -15.65 20.06 0.36
C LEU A 419 -14.72 20.11 -0.86
N VAL A 420 -14.97 21.08 -1.74
CA VAL A 420 -14.14 21.41 -2.88
C VAL A 420 -13.75 22.89 -2.79
N GLU A 421 -12.47 23.17 -2.73
CA GLU A 421 -11.93 24.54 -2.74
C GLU A 421 -11.30 24.84 -4.09
N SER A 422 -11.54 26.03 -4.63
CA SER A 422 -10.84 26.52 -5.81
C SER A 422 -10.25 27.92 -5.56
N PHE A 423 -9.02 28.13 -6.00
CA PHE A 423 -8.29 29.40 -5.81
C PHE A 423 -7.13 29.55 -6.79
N PRO A 424 -6.78 30.82 -7.15
CA PRO A 424 -5.58 31.09 -7.90
C PRO A 424 -4.34 31.06 -7.01
N HIS A 425 -3.23 30.49 -7.50
CA HIS A 425 -1.93 30.54 -6.85
C HIS A 425 -0.82 30.40 -7.88
N ASP A 426 0.19 31.28 -7.81
CA ASP A 426 1.37 31.28 -8.68
C ASP A 426 1.04 31.21 -10.19
N GLY A 427 0.06 32.04 -10.60
CA GLY A 427 -0.37 32.15 -12.00
C GLY A 427 -1.14 30.93 -12.54
N ARG A 428 -1.59 30.05 -11.67
CA ARG A 428 -2.38 28.84 -12.00
C ARG A 428 -3.64 28.77 -11.17
N GLU A 429 -4.62 28.07 -11.68
CA GLU A 429 -5.83 27.72 -10.95
C GLU A 429 -5.67 26.38 -10.25
N HIS A 430 -6.12 26.31 -9.02
CA HIS A 430 -6.03 25.10 -8.18
C HIS A 430 -7.42 24.67 -7.73
N VAL A 431 -7.60 23.35 -7.69
CA VAL A 431 -8.79 22.69 -7.14
C VAL A 431 -8.35 21.70 -6.10
N VAL A 432 -8.93 21.77 -4.91
CA VAL A 432 -8.69 20.80 -3.83
C VAL A 432 -9.98 20.08 -3.50
N ALA A 433 -9.99 18.77 -3.56
CA ALA A 433 -11.11 17.92 -3.14
C ALA A 433 -10.73 17.13 -1.88
N TYR A 434 -11.51 17.27 -0.81
CA TYR A 434 -11.26 16.61 0.47
C TYR A 434 -12.11 15.34 0.61
N GLY A 435 -11.70 14.26 -0.10
CA GLY A 435 -12.47 13.03 -0.19
C GLY A 435 -12.31 12.07 0.98
N PHE A 436 -11.22 12.13 1.74
CA PHE A 436 -10.92 11.24 2.88
C PHE A 436 -11.02 9.74 2.54
N ALA A 437 -10.71 9.38 1.30
CA ALA A 437 -10.85 8.02 0.78
C ALA A 437 -9.57 7.17 0.87
N GLY A 438 -8.50 7.69 1.48
CA GLY A 438 -7.20 7.04 1.52
C GLY A 438 -6.37 7.29 0.25
N ARG A 439 -5.06 7.18 0.36
CA ARG A 439 -4.11 7.63 -0.68
C ARG A 439 -4.35 7.02 -2.06
N ASN A 440 -4.60 5.72 -2.16
CA ASN A 440 -4.78 5.06 -3.45
C ASN A 440 -6.05 5.57 -4.15
N ALA A 441 -7.18 5.58 -3.43
CA ALA A 441 -8.44 6.13 -3.94
C ALA A 441 -8.29 7.61 -4.30
N GLN A 442 -7.62 8.42 -3.47
CA GLN A 442 -7.37 9.82 -3.77
C GLN A 442 -6.49 10.04 -5.01
N GLN A 443 -5.47 9.20 -5.24
CA GLN A 443 -4.69 9.25 -6.47
C GLN A 443 -5.52 8.92 -7.70
N THR A 444 -6.37 7.92 -7.59
CA THR A 444 -7.31 7.53 -8.66
C THR A 444 -8.32 8.63 -8.91
N LEU A 445 -8.86 9.24 -7.86
CA LEU A 445 -9.75 10.41 -7.97
C LEU A 445 -9.04 11.57 -8.69
N GLY A 446 -7.76 11.82 -8.38
CA GLY A 446 -6.97 12.85 -9.05
C GLY A 446 -6.87 12.62 -10.56
N LEU A 447 -6.63 11.37 -10.98
CA LEU A 447 -6.60 11.00 -12.39
C LEU A 447 -7.97 11.17 -13.07
N LEU A 448 -9.06 10.76 -12.42
CA LEU A 448 -10.42 10.92 -12.93
C LEU A 448 -10.78 12.39 -13.11
N ILE A 449 -10.50 13.21 -12.09
CA ILE A 449 -10.80 14.65 -12.15
C ILE A 449 -9.97 15.31 -13.26
N THR A 450 -8.69 14.99 -13.39
CA THR A 450 -7.84 15.58 -14.44
C THR A 450 -8.31 15.22 -15.83
N LYS A 451 -8.75 13.97 -16.07
CA LYS A 451 -9.32 13.57 -17.37
C LYS A 451 -10.60 14.35 -17.67
N ARG A 452 -11.50 14.50 -16.71
CA ARG A 452 -12.73 15.29 -16.87
C ARG A 452 -12.43 16.78 -17.08
N MET A 453 -11.42 17.31 -16.41
CA MET A 453 -10.96 18.67 -16.65
C MET A 453 -10.45 18.85 -18.07
N GLU A 454 -9.72 17.88 -18.64
CA GLU A 454 -9.30 17.89 -20.05
C GLU A 454 -10.51 17.89 -20.99
N GLU A 455 -11.50 17.03 -20.76
CA GLU A 455 -12.75 16.95 -21.54
C GLU A 455 -13.56 18.26 -21.48
N MET A 456 -13.50 18.96 -20.34
CA MET A 456 -14.13 20.28 -20.15
C MET A 456 -13.27 21.45 -20.67
N GLY A 457 -12.07 21.20 -21.19
CA GLY A 457 -11.15 22.23 -21.69
C GLY A 457 -10.48 23.08 -20.62
N LEU A 458 -10.40 22.58 -19.38
CA LEU A 458 -9.80 23.29 -18.22
C LEU A 458 -8.28 23.16 -18.14
N ASN A 459 -7.65 22.49 -19.08
CA ASN A 459 -6.19 22.39 -19.22
C ASN A 459 -5.45 22.03 -17.92
N PRO A 460 -5.72 20.85 -17.31
CA PRO A 460 -5.00 20.40 -16.12
C PRO A 460 -3.53 20.13 -16.43
N MET A 461 -2.63 20.44 -15.50
CA MET A 461 -1.19 20.27 -15.63
C MET A 461 -0.64 19.17 -14.70
N GLY A 462 -1.38 18.84 -13.66
CA GLY A 462 -0.95 17.82 -12.72
C GLY A 462 -1.78 17.82 -11.44
N PHE A 463 -1.46 16.85 -10.60
CA PHE A 463 -2.09 16.73 -9.29
C PHE A 463 -1.14 16.14 -8.24
N VAL A 464 -1.51 16.27 -6.99
CA VAL A 464 -0.90 15.59 -5.84
C VAL A 464 -1.99 15.12 -4.89
N SER A 465 -1.83 13.92 -4.34
CA SER A 465 -2.82 13.33 -3.44
C SER A 465 -2.18 12.88 -2.13
N THR A 466 -2.91 13.07 -1.04
CA THR A 466 -2.65 12.50 0.28
C THR A 466 -3.69 11.43 0.60
N ASP A 467 -3.79 10.98 1.83
CA ASP A 467 -4.88 10.09 2.26
C ASP A 467 -6.22 10.82 2.33
N TYR A 468 -6.22 12.15 2.40
CA TYR A 468 -7.36 12.98 2.78
C TYR A 468 -7.85 13.90 1.69
N ALA A 469 -6.96 14.34 0.80
CA ALA A 469 -7.28 15.32 -0.21
C ALA A 469 -6.46 15.13 -1.48
N THR A 470 -7.01 15.62 -2.57
CA THR A 470 -6.35 15.73 -3.88
C THR A 470 -6.34 17.19 -4.31
N LEU A 471 -5.15 17.71 -4.59
CA LEU A 471 -4.91 19.04 -5.16
C LEU A 471 -4.56 18.87 -6.63
N ILE A 472 -5.32 19.54 -7.49
CA ILE A 472 -5.10 19.59 -8.94
C ILE A 472 -4.76 21.04 -9.31
N TRP A 473 -3.85 21.23 -10.26
CA TRP A 473 -3.54 22.54 -10.82
C TRP A 473 -3.67 22.54 -12.34
N GLY A 474 -4.15 23.64 -12.88
CA GLY A 474 -4.40 23.85 -14.32
C GLY A 474 -4.29 25.31 -14.72
N LEU A 475 -4.62 25.58 -15.99
CA LEU A 475 -4.58 26.94 -16.54
C LEU A 475 -5.88 27.68 -16.35
N ASP A 476 -6.98 26.97 -16.36
CA ASP A 476 -8.33 27.54 -16.35
C ASP A 476 -9.11 27.13 -15.10
N PRO A 477 -9.88 28.06 -14.48
CA PRO A 477 -10.65 27.73 -13.28
C PRO A 477 -11.89 26.90 -13.63
N PRO A 478 -12.27 25.92 -12.81
CA PRO A 478 -13.57 25.30 -12.93
C PRO A 478 -14.64 26.30 -12.49
N GLY A 479 -15.62 26.57 -13.35
CA GLY A 479 -16.78 27.39 -12.97
C GLY A 479 -17.60 26.70 -11.89
N ASP A 480 -18.19 25.55 -12.24
CA ASP A 480 -18.86 24.62 -11.35
C ASP A 480 -18.06 23.31 -11.34
N PRO A 481 -17.50 22.86 -10.21
CA PRO A 481 -16.75 21.63 -10.13
C PRO A 481 -17.63 20.38 -10.01
N THR A 482 -18.95 20.51 -9.83
CA THR A 482 -19.87 19.39 -9.62
C THR A 482 -19.77 18.30 -10.70
N PRO A 483 -19.67 18.61 -12.00
CA PRO A 483 -19.52 17.59 -13.04
C PRO A 483 -18.23 16.76 -12.91
N LEU A 484 -17.18 17.30 -12.27
CA LEU A 484 -15.93 16.57 -12.04
C LEU A 484 -16.10 15.35 -11.12
N PHE A 485 -17.14 15.35 -10.31
CA PHE A 485 -17.46 14.30 -9.33
C PHE A 485 -18.69 13.47 -9.71
N SER A 486 -19.17 13.58 -10.96
CA SER A 486 -20.28 12.75 -11.45
C SER A 486 -19.94 11.26 -11.33
N ARG A 487 -20.99 10.46 -11.10
CA ARG A 487 -20.89 8.98 -11.10
C ARG A 487 -21.02 8.38 -12.49
N ASP A 488 -21.42 9.19 -13.47
CA ASP A 488 -21.65 8.74 -14.83
C ASP A 488 -20.35 8.27 -15.47
N ASN A 489 -20.40 7.13 -16.15
CA ASN A 489 -19.30 6.52 -16.89
C ASN A 489 -18.01 6.32 -16.08
N LEU A 490 -18.11 6.26 -14.73
CA LEU A 490 -16.95 6.17 -13.86
C LEU A 490 -16.11 4.92 -14.15
N ILE A 491 -16.77 3.78 -14.35
CA ILE A 491 -16.14 2.49 -14.66
C ILE A 491 -15.49 2.54 -16.04
N GLU A 492 -16.19 3.04 -17.06
CA GLU A 492 -15.68 3.11 -18.44
C GLU A 492 -14.42 3.99 -18.54
N VAL A 493 -14.46 5.17 -17.92
CA VAL A 493 -13.32 6.07 -17.85
C VAL A 493 -12.11 5.41 -17.17
N MET A 494 -12.35 4.64 -16.13
CA MET A 494 -11.29 3.91 -15.43
C MET A 494 -10.77 2.73 -16.24
N GLU A 495 -11.63 2.00 -16.94
CA GLU A 495 -11.23 0.88 -17.79
C GLU A 495 -10.33 1.33 -18.94
N ASP A 496 -10.67 2.42 -19.61
CA ASP A 496 -9.86 3.02 -20.67
C ASP A 496 -8.47 3.44 -20.15
N TRP A 497 -8.44 4.09 -18.99
CA TRP A 497 -7.17 4.50 -18.37
C TRP A 497 -6.32 3.31 -17.93
N LEU A 498 -6.94 2.30 -17.30
CA LEU A 498 -6.24 1.11 -16.86
C LEU A 498 -5.68 0.32 -18.03
N ALA A 499 -6.38 0.30 -19.16
CA ALA A 499 -6.03 -0.52 -20.31
C ALA A 499 -4.57 -0.32 -20.77
N ASP A 500 -4.07 0.90 -20.73
CA ASP A 500 -2.71 1.26 -21.20
C ASP A 500 -1.71 1.50 -20.05
N ASN A 501 -2.13 1.30 -18.79
CA ASN A 501 -1.29 1.60 -17.65
C ASN A 501 -0.35 0.45 -17.27
N ALA A 502 0.88 0.78 -16.90
CA ALA A 502 1.87 -0.17 -16.38
C ALA A 502 1.40 -0.95 -15.13
N VAL A 503 0.41 -0.40 -14.40
CA VAL A 503 -0.24 -1.06 -13.27
C VAL A 503 -0.87 -2.38 -13.70
N MET A 504 -1.56 -2.42 -14.84
CA MET A 504 -2.21 -3.63 -15.35
C MET A 504 -1.20 -4.74 -15.67
N LYS A 505 -0.09 -4.41 -16.31
CA LYS A 505 0.96 -5.40 -16.62
C LYS A 505 1.58 -5.99 -15.35
N ARG A 506 1.80 -5.15 -14.33
CA ARG A 506 2.32 -5.62 -13.04
C ARG A 506 1.30 -6.50 -12.29
N THR A 507 0.04 -6.10 -12.26
CA THR A 507 -1.03 -6.89 -11.65
C THR A 507 -1.22 -8.20 -12.40
N PHE A 508 -1.23 -8.17 -13.74
CA PHE A 508 -1.30 -9.37 -14.57
C PHE A 508 -0.18 -10.35 -14.25
N LYS A 509 1.06 -9.88 -14.07
CA LYS A 509 2.18 -10.75 -13.70
C LYS A 509 1.92 -11.47 -12.38
N ALA A 510 1.43 -10.76 -11.36
CA ALA A 510 1.12 -11.34 -10.05
C ALA A 510 -0.02 -12.37 -10.15
N SER A 511 -1.15 -11.99 -10.73
CA SER A 511 -2.30 -12.89 -10.91
C SER A 511 -2.00 -14.08 -11.81
N ALA A 512 -1.20 -13.90 -12.87
CA ALA A 512 -0.77 -14.98 -13.75
C ALA A 512 0.12 -16.02 -13.04
N ILE A 513 0.95 -15.58 -12.09
CA ILE A 513 1.73 -16.49 -11.24
C ILE A 513 0.80 -17.24 -10.29
N ILE A 514 -0.12 -16.55 -9.61
CA ILE A 514 -1.06 -17.17 -8.67
C ILE A 514 -1.95 -18.19 -9.40
N ALA A 515 -2.54 -17.82 -10.53
CA ALA A 515 -3.39 -18.69 -11.34
C ALA A 515 -2.63 -19.84 -12.04
N GLY A 516 -1.30 -19.86 -11.94
CA GLY A 516 -0.44 -20.88 -12.55
C GLY A 516 -0.26 -20.74 -14.07
N LEU A 517 -0.57 -19.59 -14.66
CA LEU A 517 -0.25 -19.31 -16.07
C LEU A 517 1.26 -19.16 -16.28
N ILE A 518 1.93 -18.57 -15.31
CA ILE A 518 3.38 -18.37 -15.25
C ILE A 518 3.90 -19.10 -14.00
N ASP A 519 4.94 -19.90 -14.17
CA ASP A 519 5.53 -20.61 -13.04
C ASP A 519 6.46 -19.71 -12.22
N ARG A 520 6.47 -19.91 -10.92
CA ARG A 520 7.47 -19.32 -10.02
C ARG A 520 8.86 -19.86 -10.34
N ALA A 521 9.87 -19.06 -10.05
CA ALA A 521 11.26 -19.52 -10.14
C ALA A 521 11.47 -20.70 -9.17
N MET A 522 11.91 -21.86 -9.70
CA MET A 522 12.20 -23.03 -8.87
C MET A 522 13.47 -22.79 -8.05
N PRO A 523 13.50 -23.22 -6.79
CA PRO A 523 14.74 -23.20 -5.99
C PRO A 523 15.86 -23.96 -6.73
N GLY A 524 17.01 -23.31 -6.92
CA GLY A 524 18.16 -23.91 -7.61
C GLY A 524 18.13 -23.85 -9.13
N ALA A 525 17.07 -23.41 -9.77
CA ALA A 525 17.05 -23.16 -11.21
C ALA A 525 17.74 -21.83 -11.57
N ALA A 526 18.36 -21.76 -12.76
CA ALA A 526 18.88 -20.49 -13.28
C ALA A 526 17.73 -19.46 -13.35
N ARG A 527 17.82 -18.39 -12.56
CA ARG A 527 16.84 -17.32 -12.61
C ARG A 527 16.92 -16.62 -13.97
N LYS A 528 15.80 -16.57 -14.69
CA LYS A 528 15.65 -15.62 -15.78
C LYS A 528 15.87 -14.23 -15.19
N THR A 529 16.58 -13.36 -15.90
CA THR A 529 16.71 -11.97 -15.46
C THR A 529 15.31 -11.37 -15.31
N GLY A 530 15.06 -10.53 -14.31
CA GLY A 530 13.76 -9.91 -14.08
C GLY A 530 13.24 -9.23 -15.36
N ARG A 531 14.14 -8.61 -16.14
CA ARG A 531 13.86 -8.03 -17.46
C ARG A 531 13.33 -9.05 -18.48
N GLN A 532 13.90 -10.25 -18.56
CA GLN A 532 13.42 -11.31 -19.47
C GLN A 532 12.07 -11.88 -19.04
N ALA A 533 11.84 -12.02 -17.73
CA ALA A 533 10.56 -12.48 -17.20
C ALA A 533 9.45 -11.44 -17.42
N THR A 534 9.74 -10.17 -17.17
CA THR A 534 8.81 -9.05 -17.39
C THR A 534 8.46 -8.89 -18.85
N PHE A 535 9.44 -8.90 -19.75
CA PHE A 535 9.22 -8.79 -21.20
C PHE A 535 8.33 -9.94 -21.73
N SER A 536 8.55 -11.16 -21.27
CA SER A 536 7.71 -12.32 -21.65
C SER A 536 6.27 -12.18 -21.14
N THR A 537 6.09 -11.62 -19.95
CA THR A 537 4.77 -11.42 -19.33
C THR A 537 4.00 -10.30 -20.03
N ASP A 538 4.68 -9.21 -20.37
CA ASP A 538 4.08 -8.07 -21.07
C ASP A 538 3.59 -8.47 -22.47
N ILE A 539 4.39 -9.26 -23.21
CA ILE A 539 3.97 -9.81 -24.51
C ILE A 539 2.72 -10.69 -24.33
N LEU A 540 2.69 -11.54 -23.31
CA LEU A 540 1.55 -12.39 -23.05
C LEU A 540 0.28 -11.58 -22.75
N TYR A 541 0.39 -10.55 -21.90
CA TYR A 541 -0.71 -9.63 -21.61
C TYR A 541 -1.23 -8.93 -22.86
N ASP A 542 -0.33 -8.35 -23.66
CA ASP A 542 -0.68 -7.65 -24.90
C ASP A 542 -1.28 -8.61 -25.95
N THR A 543 -0.82 -9.87 -25.99
CA THR A 543 -1.37 -10.92 -26.87
C THR A 543 -2.81 -11.26 -26.48
N LEU A 544 -3.08 -11.48 -25.18
CA LEU A 544 -4.43 -11.76 -24.70
C LEU A 544 -5.37 -10.59 -24.99
N ARG A 545 -4.96 -9.35 -24.70
CA ARG A 545 -5.77 -8.16 -25.03
C ARG A 545 -6.15 -8.10 -26.50
N LYS A 546 -5.22 -8.39 -27.38
CA LYS A 546 -5.41 -8.26 -28.83
C LYS A 546 -6.23 -9.41 -29.44
N TYR A 547 -6.02 -10.64 -29.00
CA TYR A 547 -6.55 -11.83 -29.67
C TYR A 547 -7.63 -12.57 -28.86
N ASP A 548 -7.76 -12.28 -27.57
CA ASP A 548 -8.73 -12.90 -26.67
C ASP A 548 -9.19 -11.91 -25.57
N PRO A 549 -9.85 -10.79 -25.94
CA PRO A 549 -10.22 -9.74 -24.99
C PRO A 549 -11.19 -10.20 -23.89
N GLY A 550 -11.89 -11.34 -24.09
CA GLY A 550 -12.75 -11.98 -23.08
C GLY A 550 -12.03 -12.99 -22.20
N HIS A 551 -10.72 -13.05 -22.24
CA HIS A 551 -9.93 -14.02 -21.48
C HIS A 551 -10.05 -13.80 -19.97
N VAL A 552 -10.33 -14.86 -19.20
CA VAL A 552 -10.56 -14.78 -17.74
C VAL A 552 -9.41 -14.11 -16.98
N MET A 553 -8.17 -14.27 -17.42
CA MET A 553 -7.01 -13.61 -16.80
C MET A 553 -7.03 -12.08 -16.94
N LEU A 554 -7.65 -11.54 -17.98
CA LEU A 554 -7.81 -10.09 -18.11
C LEU A 554 -8.86 -9.58 -17.12
N ASP A 555 -9.97 -10.30 -16.93
CA ASP A 555 -10.98 -9.97 -15.93
C ASP A 555 -10.42 -10.06 -14.52
N ILE A 556 -9.67 -11.13 -14.21
CA ILE A 556 -8.95 -11.29 -12.94
C ILE A 556 -8.01 -10.11 -12.70
N THR A 557 -7.21 -9.77 -13.71
CA THR A 557 -6.24 -8.66 -13.60
C THR A 557 -6.93 -7.34 -13.32
N ARG A 558 -8.04 -7.08 -14.01
CA ARG A 558 -8.85 -5.87 -13.83
C ARG A 558 -9.43 -5.82 -12.41
N ALA A 559 -10.05 -6.90 -11.96
CA ALA A 559 -10.63 -6.97 -10.61
C ALA A 559 -9.57 -6.75 -9.52
N GLU A 560 -8.38 -7.37 -9.64
CA GLU A 560 -7.30 -7.20 -8.69
C GLU A 560 -6.67 -5.78 -8.74
N ALA A 561 -6.53 -5.18 -9.92
CA ALA A 561 -6.06 -3.80 -10.06
C ALA A 561 -7.05 -2.82 -9.43
N MET A 562 -8.34 -2.98 -9.71
CA MET A 562 -9.41 -2.14 -9.16
C MET A 562 -9.47 -2.22 -7.63
N ARG A 563 -9.31 -3.42 -7.06
CA ARG A 563 -9.33 -3.65 -5.61
C ARG A 563 -8.10 -3.09 -4.91
N GLY A 564 -6.90 -3.36 -5.43
CA GLY A 564 -5.65 -3.12 -4.71
C GLY A 564 -5.05 -1.73 -4.94
N LEU A 565 -4.65 -1.44 -6.18
CA LEU A 565 -3.86 -0.25 -6.51
C LEU A 565 -4.72 0.97 -6.77
N VAL A 566 -5.91 0.76 -7.33
CA VAL A 566 -6.86 1.80 -7.70
C VAL A 566 -7.77 2.15 -6.52
N ASP A 567 -8.08 1.17 -5.68
CA ASP A 567 -9.00 1.29 -4.54
C ASP A 567 -10.34 1.94 -4.95
N PHE A 568 -10.87 1.44 -6.06
CA PHE A 568 -12.05 2.01 -6.74
C PHE A 568 -13.30 1.94 -5.86
N GLY A 569 -13.46 0.86 -5.10
CA GLY A 569 -14.61 0.70 -4.21
C GLY A 569 -14.75 1.83 -3.19
N ARG A 570 -13.63 2.36 -2.69
CA ARG A 570 -13.67 3.50 -1.76
C ARG A 570 -14.03 4.82 -2.45
N ILE A 571 -13.72 4.97 -3.74
CA ILE A 571 -14.17 6.12 -4.52
C ILE A 571 -15.68 6.03 -4.72
N GLU A 572 -16.17 4.87 -5.16
CA GLU A 572 -17.60 4.61 -5.32
C GLU A 572 -18.37 4.87 -4.03
N GLU A 573 -17.93 4.29 -2.92
CA GLU A 573 -18.54 4.48 -1.60
C GLU A 573 -18.52 5.97 -1.19
N MET A 574 -17.43 6.68 -1.44
CA MET A 574 -17.34 8.11 -1.14
C MET A 574 -18.31 8.94 -1.99
N LEU A 575 -18.35 8.70 -3.31
CA LEU A 575 -19.25 9.41 -4.23
C LEU A 575 -20.73 9.07 -3.95
N ASP A 576 -21.05 7.81 -3.62
CA ASP A 576 -22.40 7.39 -3.21
C ASP A 576 -22.86 8.10 -1.94
N ARG A 577 -21.98 8.14 -0.95
CA ARG A 577 -22.24 8.77 0.34
C ARG A 577 -22.46 10.28 0.20
N VAL A 578 -21.68 10.93 -0.64
CA VAL A 578 -21.75 12.38 -0.88
C VAL A 578 -22.94 12.74 -1.78
N GLY A 579 -23.17 11.98 -2.86
CA GLY A 579 -24.17 12.29 -3.87
C GLY A 579 -23.92 13.69 -4.48
N ASP A 580 -24.97 14.49 -4.59
CA ASP A 580 -24.91 15.86 -5.13
C ASP A 580 -24.51 16.92 -4.09
N ARG A 581 -24.15 16.50 -2.86
CA ARG A 581 -23.82 17.43 -1.76
C ARG A 581 -22.37 17.87 -1.82
N ILE A 582 -22.06 18.69 -2.81
CA ILE A 582 -20.74 19.28 -3.02
C ILE A 582 -20.76 20.72 -2.50
N ASP A 583 -19.87 21.00 -1.54
CA ASP A 583 -19.66 22.34 -1.01
C ASP A 583 -18.49 23.01 -1.75
N HIS A 584 -18.79 23.76 -2.80
CA HIS A 584 -17.77 24.49 -3.54
C HIS A 584 -17.49 25.85 -2.90
N MET A 585 -16.23 26.04 -2.50
CA MET A 585 -15.70 27.30 -1.96
C MET A 585 -14.74 27.94 -2.96
N ARG A 586 -15.19 28.97 -3.66
CA ARG A 586 -14.31 29.77 -4.53
C ARG A 586 -13.61 30.84 -3.70
N LEU A 587 -12.28 30.75 -3.63
CA LEU A 587 -11.45 31.54 -2.73
C LEU A 587 -10.42 32.33 -3.53
N THR A 588 -9.85 33.35 -2.88
CA THR A 588 -8.84 34.22 -3.51
C THR A 588 -7.38 33.82 -3.17
N ARG A 589 -7.21 32.85 -2.28
CA ARG A 589 -5.88 32.41 -1.80
C ARG A 589 -5.94 31.00 -1.23
N VAL A 590 -4.76 30.40 -1.08
CA VAL A 590 -4.56 29.10 -0.46
C VAL A 590 -5.13 29.08 0.96
N THR A 591 -5.84 28.01 1.29
CA THR A 591 -6.40 27.79 2.63
C THR A 591 -5.42 27.08 3.56
N PRO A 592 -5.63 27.16 4.89
CA PRO A 592 -4.80 26.45 5.87
C PRO A 592 -4.71 24.94 5.64
N LEU A 593 -5.81 24.25 5.29
CA LEU A 593 -5.80 22.81 5.01
C LEU A 593 -5.17 22.48 3.65
N ALA A 594 -5.27 23.36 2.65
CA ALA A 594 -4.66 23.16 1.35
C ALA A 594 -3.13 23.39 1.37
N ALA A 595 -2.63 24.29 2.21
CA ALA A 595 -1.22 24.68 2.22
C ALA A 595 -0.23 23.50 2.35
N PRO A 596 -0.43 22.50 3.22
CA PRO A 596 0.46 21.34 3.32
C PRO A 596 0.55 20.51 2.03
N LEU A 597 -0.51 20.49 1.19
CA LEU A 597 -0.51 19.73 -0.06
C LEU A 597 0.53 20.25 -1.07
N PHE A 598 0.85 21.54 -1.02
CA PHE A 598 1.90 22.12 -1.86
C PHE A 598 3.31 21.66 -1.47
N LEU A 599 3.47 21.14 -0.26
CA LEU A 599 4.76 20.66 0.27
C LEU A 599 4.90 19.14 0.12
N GLU A 600 3.86 18.43 -0.34
CA GLU A 600 3.90 16.97 -0.51
C GLU A 600 4.83 16.58 -1.67
N PRO A 601 5.72 15.59 -1.45
CA PRO A 601 6.46 14.95 -2.52
C PRO A 601 5.56 14.04 -3.35
N GLY A 602 5.82 13.89 -4.62
CA GLY A 602 5.08 12.96 -5.48
C GLY A 602 4.00 13.63 -6.31
N ARG A 603 4.26 14.84 -6.79
CA ARG A 603 3.48 15.51 -7.81
C ARG A 603 3.46 14.67 -9.08
N VAL A 604 2.29 14.45 -9.63
CA VAL A 604 2.07 13.71 -10.88
C VAL A 604 1.81 14.74 -11.98
N PRO A 605 2.78 14.99 -12.88
CA PRO A 605 2.54 15.83 -14.05
C PRO A 605 1.65 15.10 -15.05
N ILE A 606 0.80 15.83 -15.73
CA ILE A 606 -0.03 15.33 -16.82
C ILE A 606 0.46 15.98 -18.10
N ALA A 607 0.87 15.17 -19.06
CA ALA A 607 1.19 15.62 -20.41
C ALA A 607 -0.12 15.80 -21.18
N GLY A 608 -0.40 17.01 -21.64
CA GLY A 608 -1.66 17.31 -22.34
C GLY A 608 -1.61 18.64 -23.10
N LEU A 609 -2.79 19.10 -23.51
CA LEU A 609 -2.95 20.37 -24.25
C LEU A 609 -2.42 21.58 -23.47
N ALA A 610 -2.38 21.52 -22.15
CA ALA A 610 -1.82 22.58 -21.31
C ALA A 610 -0.34 22.85 -21.60
N ASP A 611 0.47 21.80 -21.80
CA ASP A 611 1.91 21.95 -22.13
C ASP A 611 2.10 22.58 -23.50
N GLN A 612 1.25 22.22 -24.49
CA GLN A 612 1.28 22.81 -25.83
C GLN A 612 0.90 24.29 -25.78
N ARG A 613 -0.18 24.62 -25.07
CA ARG A 613 -0.62 26.02 -24.90
C ARG A 613 0.44 26.90 -24.23
N LEU A 614 1.09 26.38 -23.16
CA LEU A 614 2.17 27.11 -22.51
C LEU A 614 3.38 27.31 -23.42
N MET A 615 3.76 26.29 -24.22
CA MET A 615 4.82 26.42 -25.21
C MET A 615 4.48 27.42 -26.30
N GLU A 616 3.24 27.48 -26.77
CA GLU A 616 2.76 28.44 -27.76
C GLU A 616 2.76 29.87 -27.18
N GLU A 617 2.27 30.06 -25.95
CA GLU A 617 2.27 31.35 -25.25
C GLU A 617 3.72 31.82 -24.97
N GLU A 618 4.61 30.93 -24.56
CA GLU A 618 6.03 31.27 -24.33
C GLU A 618 6.76 31.53 -25.63
N ALA A 619 6.48 30.78 -26.70
CA ALA A 619 6.98 31.05 -28.03
C ALA A 619 6.50 32.42 -28.56
N ALA A 620 5.21 32.74 -28.42
CA ALA A 620 4.65 34.04 -28.78
C ALA A 620 5.32 35.17 -28.00
N ARG A 621 5.51 35.02 -26.68
CA ARG A 621 6.20 35.99 -25.83
C ARG A 621 7.65 36.18 -26.24
N LEU A 622 8.36 35.11 -26.59
CA LEU A 622 9.75 35.15 -27.08
C LEU A 622 9.83 35.84 -28.43
N LEU A 623 8.91 35.54 -29.37
CA LEU A 623 8.85 36.20 -30.68
C LEU A 623 8.57 37.69 -30.53
N GLN A 624 7.64 38.09 -29.65
CA GLN A 624 7.35 39.48 -29.31
C GLN A 624 8.60 40.19 -28.73
N THR A 625 9.27 39.53 -27.78
CA THR A 625 10.50 40.09 -27.16
C THR A 625 11.64 40.19 -28.15
N ALA A 626 11.70 39.31 -29.14
CA ALA A 626 12.68 39.30 -30.21
C ALA A 626 12.35 40.26 -31.35
N GLY A 627 11.19 40.96 -31.31
CA GLY A 627 10.76 41.87 -32.37
C GLY A 627 10.40 41.18 -33.68
N LEU A 628 10.01 39.89 -33.62
CA LEU A 628 9.68 39.05 -34.78
C LEU A 628 8.17 38.90 -35.00
N GLU A 629 7.32 39.73 -34.39
CA GLU A 629 5.91 39.80 -34.72
C GLU A 629 5.66 40.38 -36.11
N LYS A 630 4.79 39.69 -36.87
CA LYS A 630 4.25 40.17 -38.14
C LYS A 630 3.12 41.17 -37.91
#